data_2ea598a45a9701c057a9373b05e048ec
#
_entry.id   2ea598a45a9701c057a9373b05e048ec
#
_cell.length_a   1.000
_cell.length_b   1.000
_cell.length_c   1.000
_cell.angle_alpha   90.00
_cell.angle_beta   90.00
_cell.angle_gamma   90.00
#
_symmetry.space_group_name_H-M   'P 1'
#
loop_
_entity.id
_entity.type
_entity.pdbx_description
1 polymer ?
#
loop_
_entity_poly.entity_id
_entity_poly.type
_entity_poly.pdbx_seq_one_letter_code
_entity_poly.pdbx_strand_id
1 'polypeptide(L)'
;DGREKEKEYGTYEIPGLKNTRTLLTAKGATPAMCTSMTPQGLAITEDYVMISAYCSTQKHNSVIYVIGKESHNFIKEVILPGQPHVGGLAYDPDHKILWYSSNINGIAQAVSIKMDTIEAYDYDESHLPVDTFQTVSLYGIVRDSFMTFYKGCLYVGCFEKYNESVIARYGVDAEGNLIDTMDEELGMNFEMAVPLDYSTISEQAQGIAFYNDKLLISHSFGILPSRLVVYEQSDKRLYVNENSARTYRFPERLEQIVVEGDNLYVMFES
;
A
#
# COMPACT_ATOMS: atom_id res chain seq x y z
N ASP A 1 -24.88 31.73 10.71
CA ASP A 1 -25.24 30.95 9.53
C ASP A 1 -23.98 30.33 8.92
N GLY A 2 -23.48 29.28 9.57
CA GLY A 2 -22.39 28.47 9.04
C GLY A 2 -22.96 27.37 8.15
N ARG A 3 -23.25 27.66 6.89
CA ARG A 3 -23.35 26.62 5.88
C ARG A 3 -21.94 26.13 5.65
N GLU A 4 -21.63 24.94 6.18
CA GLU A 4 -20.49 24.17 5.68
C GLU A 4 -20.65 24.08 4.17
N LYS A 5 -19.66 24.57 3.42
CA LYS A 5 -19.60 24.31 1.97
C LYS A 5 -19.59 22.80 1.83
N GLU A 6 -20.60 22.24 1.17
CA GLU A 6 -20.51 20.85 0.70
C GLU A 6 -19.20 20.73 -0.07
N LYS A 7 -18.24 20.00 0.50
CA LYS A 7 -17.02 19.66 -0.20
C LYS A 7 -17.43 18.73 -1.34
N GLU A 8 -17.12 19.12 -2.55
CA GLU A 8 -17.30 18.28 -3.71
C GLU A 8 -16.39 17.06 -3.57
N TYR A 9 -16.97 15.88 -3.41
CA TYR A 9 -16.21 14.63 -3.30
C TYR A 9 -15.90 14.15 -4.71
N GLY A 10 -14.63 14.17 -5.09
CA GLY A 10 -14.16 13.55 -6.34
C GLY A 10 -14.19 12.02 -6.22
N THR A 11 -14.52 11.34 -7.30
CA THR A 11 -14.45 9.88 -7.39
C THR A 11 -13.51 9.47 -8.52
N TYR A 12 -12.79 8.37 -8.30
CA TYR A 12 -11.96 7.72 -9.31
C TYR A 12 -12.53 6.33 -9.57
N GLU A 13 -12.73 6.02 -10.83
CA GLU A 13 -13.09 4.66 -11.22
C GLU A 13 -11.83 3.82 -11.40
N ILE A 14 -11.80 2.63 -10.80
CA ILE A 14 -10.71 1.68 -11.01
C ILE A 14 -10.95 1.00 -12.35
N PRO A 15 -10.10 1.23 -13.35
CA PRO A 15 -10.36 0.78 -14.69
C PRO A 15 -10.12 -0.71 -14.84
N GLY A 16 -11.02 -1.38 -15.55
CA GLY A 16 -10.72 -2.65 -16.17
C GLY A 16 -10.50 -3.86 -15.28
N LEU A 17 -10.95 -3.87 -14.01
CA LEU A 17 -10.76 -5.01 -13.09
C LEU A 17 -11.15 -6.37 -13.70
N LYS A 18 -12.11 -6.38 -14.60
CA LYS A 18 -12.56 -7.58 -15.36
C LYS A 18 -11.95 -7.68 -16.76
N ASN A 19 -11.01 -6.81 -17.11
CA ASN A 19 -10.38 -6.76 -18.42
C ASN A 19 -9.00 -6.09 -18.35
N THR A 20 -8.10 -6.65 -17.53
CA THR A 20 -6.75 -6.12 -17.32
C THR A 20 -5.74 -6.85 -18.17
N ARG A 21 -4.95 -6.10 -18.94
CA ARG A 21 -3.76 -6.66 -19.61
C ARG A 21 -2.70 -7.00 -18.58
N THR A 22 -2.16 -8.21 -18.67
CA THR A 22 -1.14 -8.70 -17.74
C THR A 22 -0.41 -9.89 -18.33
N LEU A 23 0.29 -10.66 -17.50
CA LEU A 23 1.04 -11.85 -17.88
C LEU A 23 0.54 -13.08 -17.14
N LEU A 24 0.52 -14.24 -17.81
CA LEU A 24 0.34 -15.54 -17.16
C LEU A 24 1.64 -15.98 -16.50
N THR A 25 1.67 -15.97 -15.18
CA THR A 25 2.89 -16.23 -14.38
C THR A 25 3.44 -17.64 -14.62
N ALA A 26 2.57 -18.66 -14.64
CA ALA A 26 2.98 -20.06 -14.77
C ALA A 26 3.54 -20.46 -16.15
N LYS A 27 3.34 -19.63 -17.17
CA LYS A 27 3.77 -19.92 -18.56
C LYS A 27 4.93 -19.02 -19.02
N GLY A 28 5.85 -18.67 -18.13
CA GLY A 28 6.99 -17.85 -18.48
C GLY A 28 6.60 -16.42 -18.86
N ALA A 29 5.64 -15.85 -18.13
CA ALA A 29 5.17 -14.47 -18.31
C ALA A 29 4.65 -14.19 -19.74
N THR A 30 3.75 -15.03 -20.26
CA THR A 30 3.11 -14.78 -21.55
C THR A 30 1.97 -13.78 -21.45
N PRO A 31 1.77 -12.90 -22.47
CA PRO A 31 0.68 -11.94 -22.50
C PRO A 31 -0.70 -12.57 -22.28
N ALA A 32 -1.51 -11.96 -21.45
CA ALA A 32 -2.84 -12.45 -21.08
C ALA A 32 -3.79 -11.31 -20.68
N MET A 33 -5.08 -11.64 -20.61
CA MET A 33 -6.11 -10.80 -20.04
C MET A 33 -6.61 -11.43 -18.74
N CYS A 34 -6.63 -10.64 -17.66
CA CYS A 34 -7.21 -11.05 -16.38
C CYS A 34 -8.62 -10.47 -16.22
N THR A 35 -9.55 -11.32 -15.78
CA THR A 35 -10.96 -10.94 -15.54
C THR A 35 -11.34 -10.92 -14.07
N SER A 36 -10.35 -11.03 -13.18
CA SER A 36 -10.55 -11.21 -11.74
C SER A 36 -9.51 -10.46 -10.90
N MET A 37 -9.19 -9.23 -11.30
CA MET A 37 -8.34 -8.35 -10.49
C MET A 37 -9.11 -7.80 -9.30
N THR A 38 -8.46 -7.81 -8.14
CA THR A 38 -8.97 -7.30 -6.88
C THR A 38 -8.07 -6.16 -6.41
N PRO A 39 -8.59 -4.93 -6.26
CA PRO A 39 -7.80 -3.79 -5.81
C PRO A 39 -7.48 -3.90 -4.32
N GLN A 40 -6.27 -3.46 -3.91
CA GLN A 40 -5.79 -3.60 -2.54
C GLN A 40 -5.10 -2.36 -1.99
N GLY A 41 -4.11 -1.83 -2.68
CA GLY A 41 -3.30 -0.71 -2.22
C GLY A 41 -3.60 0.57 -2.97
N LEU A 42 -3.41 1.71 -2.30
CA LEU A 42 -3.63 3.05 -2.82
C LEU A 42 -2.43 3.94 -2.50
N ALA A 43 -1.91 4.64 -3.49
CA ALA A 43 -0.92 5.71 -3.32
C ALA A 43 -1.29 6.93 -4.16
N ILE A 44 -0.99 8.10 -3.64
CA ILE A 44 -1.21 9.38 -4.31
C ILE A 44 0.15 10.04 -4.51
N THR A 45 0.43 10.44 -5.74
CA THR A 45 1.62 11.24 -6.09
C THR A 45 1.20 12.66 -6.46
N GLU A 46 2.13 13.47 -6.94
CA GLU A 46 1.84 14.80 -7.46
C GLU A 46 0.83 14.74 -8.62
N ASP A 47 1.01 13.78 -9.54
CA ASP A 47 0.28 13.71 -10.81
C ASP A 47 -0.67 12.52 -10.93
N TYR A 48 -0.53 11.52 -10.07
CA TYR A 48 -1.22 10.23 -10.23
C TYR A 48 -1.94 9.74 -8.99
N VAL A 49 -3.04 9.05 -9.22
CA VAL A 49 -3.66 8.11 -8.30
C VAL A 49 -3.26 6.71 -8.75
N MET A 50 -2.60 5.97 -7.88
CA MET A 50 -2.10 4.62 -8.16
C MET A 50 -2.82 3.60 -7.31
N ILE A 51 -3.26 2.51 -7.94
CA ILE A 51 -4.01 1.45 -7.28
C ILE A 51 -3.38 0.12 -7.64
N SER A 52 -2.91 -0.61 -6.64
CA SER A 52 -2.43 -1.97 -6.84
C SER A 52 -3.57 -2.98 -6.84
N ALA A 53 -3.44 -4.03 -7.65
CA ALA A 53 -4.40 -5.11 -7.72
C ALA A 53 -3.72 -6.45 -7.98
N TYR A 54 -4.27 -7.51 -7.38
CA TYR A 54 -3.83 -8.88 -7.60
C TYR A 54 -4.92 -9.70 -8.29
N CYS A 55 -4.52 -10.78 -8.94
CA CYS A 55 -5.46 -11.72 -9.56
C CYS A 55 -6.00 -12.69 -8.49
N SER A 56 -7.31 -12.62 -8.17
CA SER A 56 -7.93 -13.48 -7.15
C SER A 56 -7.87 -14.97 -7.47
N THR A 57 -7.67 -15.34 -8.75
CA THR A 57 -7.45 -16.73 -9.18
C THR A 57 -5.98 -17.14 -9.17
N GLN A 58 -5.08 -16.26 -8.80
CA GLN A 58 -3.62 -16.48 -8.73
C GLN A 58 -3.02 -17.09 -10.03
N LYS A 59 -3.47 -16.62 -11.17
CA LYS A 59 -2.96 -17.06 -12.49
C LYS A 59 -2.12 -16.01 -13.18
N HIS A 60 -2.37 -14.74 -12.87
CA HIS A 60 -1.81 -13.61 -13.57
C HIS A 60 -0.93 -12.77 -12.65
N ASN A 61 0.04 -12.09 -13.23
CA ASN A 61 0.85 -11.12 -12.51
C ASN A 61 -0.03 -10.00 -11.95
N SER A 62 0.35 -9.51 -10.77
CA SER A 62 -0.27 -8.33 -10.15
C SER A 62 0.06 -7.08 -10.93
N VAL A 63 -0.74 -6.03 -10.77
CA VAL A 63 -0.60 -4.79 -11.54
C VAL A 63 -0.75 -3.56 -10.63
N ILE A 64 -0.27 -2.42 -11.12
CA ILE A 64 -0.62 -1.10 -10.60
C ILE A 64 -1.32 -0.34 -11.72
N TYR A 65 -2.54 0.14 -11.47
CA TYR A 65 -3.24 1.07 -12.35
C TYR A 65 -2.75 2.47 -12.08
N VAL A 66 -2.40 3.20 -13.13
CA VAL A 66 -1.99 4.60 -13.09
C VAL A 66 -3.13 5.44 -13.66
N ILE A 67 -3.66 6.33 -12.85
CA ILE A 67 -4.78 7.21 -13.18
C ILE A 67 -4.30 8.65 -13.00
N GLY A 68 -4.60 9.51 -13.96
CA GLY A 68 -4.28 10.94 -13.84
C GLY A 68 -5.08 11.58 -12.71
N LYS A 69 -4.38 12.23 -11.78
CA LYS A 69 -4.99 12.78 -10.57
C LYS A 69 -5.99 13.90 -10.87
N GLU A 70 -5.67 14.79 -11.78
CA GLU A 70 -6.57 15.88 -12.19
C GLU A 70 -7.58 15.45 -13.27
N SER A 71 -7.14 14.61 -14.20
CA SER A 71 -7.96 14.21 -15.33
C SER A 71 -8.96 13.08 -15.00
N HIS A 72 -8.72 12.33 -13.95
CA HIS A 72 -9.42 11.09 -13.58
C HIS A 72 -9.39 10.00 -14.67
N ASN A 73 -8.55 10.19 -15.69
CA ASN A 73 -8.46 9.24 -16.79
C ASN A 73 -7.44 8.15 -16.48
N PHE A 74 -7.77 6.91 -16.88
CA PHE A 74 -6.81 5.82 -16.91
C PHE A 74 -5.69 6.13 -17.90
N ILE A 75 -4.44 5.92 -17.46
CA ILE A 75 -3.25 6.15 -18.28
C ILE A 75 -2.68 4.82 -18.74
N LYS A 76 -2.36 3.92 -17.80
CA LYS A 76 -1.81 2.59 -18.09
C LYS A 76 -1.91 1.66 -16.89
N GLU A 77 -1.73 0.37 -17.14
CA GLU A 77 -1.36 -0.62 -16.14
C GLU A 77 0.16 -0.87 -16.15
N VAL A 78 0.75 -0.96 -14.98
CA VAL A 78 2.15 -1.36 -14.77
C VAL A 78 2.14 -2.78 -14.23
N ILE A 79 2.72 -3.72 -14.98
CA ILE A 79 2.70 -5.14 -14.60
C ILE A 79 3.86 -5.43 -13.67
N LEU A 80 3.55 -5.97 -12.50
CA LEU A 80 4.53 -6.30 -11.47
C LEU A 80 5.15 -7.68 -11.70
N PRO A 81 6.38 -7.92 -11.22
CA PRO A 81 6.94 -9.26 -11.17
C PRO A 81 6.10 -10.20 -10.28
N GLY A 82 5.68 -11.34 -10.84
CA GLY A 82 4.98 -12.38 -10.09
C GLY A 82 3.54 -12.02 -9.67
N GLN A 83 3.10 -12.61 -8.57
CA GLN A 83 1.74 -12.55 -8.06
C GLN A 83 1.66 -12.08 -6.60
N PRO A 84 2.38 -11.02 -6.19
CA PRO A 84 2.26 -10.52 -4.83
C PRO A 84 0.83 -10.08 -4.55
N HIS A 85 0.38 -10.19 -3.29
CA HIS A 85 -0.96 -9.76 -2.89
C HIS A 85 -1.14 -8.25 -2.98
N VAL A 86 -0.05 -7.50 -2.92
CA VAL A 86 0.03 -6.02 -3.05
C VAL A 86 -0.93 -5.25 -2.14
N GLY A 87 -1.14 -5.75 -0.93
CA GLY A 87 -2.03 -5.16 0.07
C GLY A 87 -1.61 -3.75 0.51
N GLY A 88 -0.33 -3.44 0.45
CA GLY A 88 0.22 -2.11 0.74
C GLY A 88 0.80 -1.44 -0.50
N LEU A 89 0.51 -0.15 -0.66
CA LEU A 89 1.12 0.74 -1.65
C LEU A 89 1.46 2.06 -0.96
N ALA A 90 2.69 2.57 -1.10
CA ALA A 90 3.12 3.80 -0.46
C ALA A 90 4.05 4.60 -1.36
N TYR A 91 3.89 5.92 -1.37
CA TYR A 91 4.72 6.82 -2.15
C TYR A 91 5.64 7.64 -1.24
N ASP A 92 6.93 7.62 -1.57
CA ASP A 92 7.96 8.48 -1.01
C ASP A 92 8.15 9.70 -1.93
N PRO A 93 7.65 10.87 -1.55
CA PRO A 93 7.74 12.07 -2.40
C PRO A 93 9.16 12.66 -2.47
N ASP A 94 9.98 12.44 -1.44
CA ASP A 94 11.32 13.02 -1.37
C ASP A 94 12.28 12.36 -2.38
N HIS A 95 12.15 11.03 -2.56
CA HIS A 95 12.98 10.26 -3.49
C HIS A 95 12.24 9.84 -4.76
N LYS A 96 10.94 10.16 -4.88
CA LYS A 96 10.05 9.73 -6.00
C LYS A 96 10.08 8.22 -6.19
N ILE A 97 9.82 7.51 -5.13
CA ILE A 97 9.82 6.04 -5.08
C ILE A 97 8.43 5.55 -4.66
N LEU A 98 7.91 4.57 -5.40
CA LEU A 98 6.71 3.85 -5.05
C LEU A 98 7.08 2.50 -4.43
N TRP A 99 6.57 2.24 -3.22
CA TRP A 99 6.73 0.98 -2.49
C TRP A 99 5.47 0.13 -2.61
N TYR A 100 5.62 -1.18 -2.76
CA TYR A 100 4.51 -2.13 -2.66
C TYR A 100 4.88 -3.36 -1.84
N SER A 101 3.86 -3.97 -1.22
CA SER A 101 4.00 -5.18 -0.42
C SER A 101 4.15 -6.41 -1.30
N SER A 102 5.06 -7.29 -0.92
CA SER A 102 5.34 -8.55 -1.58
C SER A 102 5.66 -9.63 -0.54
N ASN A 103 5.89 -10.83 -1.02
CA ASN A 103 6.19 -11.98 -0.17
C ASN A 103 7.04 -12.99 -0.92
N ILE A 104 8.01 -13.54 -0.24
CA ILE A 104 8.75 -14.70 -0.71
C ILE A 104 8.76 -15.81 0.35
N ASN A 105 8.21 -16.97 0.02
CA ASN A 105 8.15 -18.14 0.91
C ASN A 105 7.56 -17.82 2.31
N GLY A 106 6.58 -16.93 2.38
CA GLY A 106 5.96 -16.50 3.64
C GLY A 106 6.70 -15.40 4.40
N ILE A 107 7.80 -14.87 3.86
CA ILE A 107 8.54 -13.73 4.43
C ILE A 107 8.05 -12.45 3.77
N ALA A 108 7.61 -11.49 4.57
CA ALA A 108 7.19 -10.17 4.11
C ALA A 108 8.34 -9.42 3.43
N GLN A 109 8.05 -8.79 2.30
CA GLN A 109 9.02 -8.00 1.53
C GLN A 109 8.43 -6.66 1.12
N ALA A 110 9.23 -5.61 1.19
CA ALA A 110 8.95 -4.36 0.52
C ALA A 110 9.71 -4.30 -0.80
N VAL A 111 9.00 -3.96 -1.86
CA VAL A 111 9.59 -3.77 -3.19
C VAL A 111 9.35 -2.35 -3.65
N SER A 112 10.36 -1.72 -4.22
CA SER A 112 10.26 -0.35 -4.70
C SER A 112 10.48 -0.23 -6.20
N ILE A 113 9.86 0.80 -6.78
CA ILE A 113 10.00 1.19 -8.17
C ILE A 113 10.20 2.70 -8.20
N LYS A 114 11.16 3.20 -8.96
CA LYS A 114 11.32 4.65 -9.20
C LYS A 114 10.21 5.17 -10.09
N MET A 115 9.73 6.38 -9.82
CA MET A 115 8.68 6.99 -10.64
C MET A 115 9.09 7.12 -12.11
N ASP A 116 10.34 7.47 -12.40
CA ASP A 116 10.87 7.53 -13.76
C ASP A 116 10.69 6.18 -14.49
N THR A 117 10.91 5.07 -13.80
CA THR A 117 10.69 3.71 -14.34
C THR A 117 9.22 3.45 -14.63
N ILE A 118 8.33 3.87 -13.73
CA ILE A 118 6.87 3.76 -13.93
C ILE A 118 6.43 4.62 -15.12
N GLU A 119 6.92 5.85 -15.23
CA GLU A 119 6.57 6.78 -16.30
C GLU A 119 7.06 6.28 -17.66
N ALA A 120 8.27 5.75 -17.72
CA ALA A 120 8.87 5.20 -18.95
C ALA A 120 8.33 3.81 -19.31
N TYR A 121 7.66 3.12 -18.38
CA TYR A 121 7.18 1.76 -18.62
C TYR A 121 6.13 1.72 -19.73
N ASP A 122 6.39 0.92 -20.75
CA ASP A 122 5.48 0.59 -21.84
C ASP A 122 5.36 -0.94 -21.98
N TYR A 123 4.16 -1.44 -21.71
CA TYR A 123 3.89 -2.87 -21.82
C TYR A 123 3.83 -3.33 -23.28
N ASP A 124 3.35 -2.49 -24.20
CA ASP A 124 3.21 -2.84 -25.61
C ASP A 124 4.57 -2.98 -26.31
N GLU A 125 5.60 -2.29 -25.79
CA GLU A 125 6.97 -2.43 -26.27
C GLU A 125 7.70 -3.61 -25.58
N SER A 126 7.61 -3.68 -24.25
CA SER A 126 8.43 -4.61 -23.46
C SER A 126 7.86 -6.02 -23.40
N HIS A 127 6.55 -6.16 -23.25
CA HIS A 127 5.86 -7.41 -22.89
C HIS A 127 6.44 -8.10 -21.64
N LEU A 128 7.09 -7.32 -20.78
CA LEU A 128 7.76 -7.79 -19.56
C LEU A 128 7.17 -7.07 -18.32
N PRO A 129 7.35 -7.63 -17.12
CA PRO A 129 7.09 -6.89 -15.89
C PRO A 129 8.00 -5.66 -15.78
N VAL A 130 7.56 -4.67 -15.00
CA VAL A 130 8.37 -3.48 -14.69
C VAL A 130 9.63 -3.85 -13.90
N ASP A 131 10.72 -3.15 -14.15
CA ASP A 131 11.94 -3.26 -13.36
C ASP A 131 11.75 -2.69 -11.95
N THR A 132 12.29 -3.40 -10.96
CA THR A 132 12.27 -2.97 -9.56
C THR A 132 13.58 -2.27 -9.18
N PHE A 133 13.49 -1.33 -8.21
CA PHE A 133 14.67 -0.61 -7.73
C PHE A 133 15.32 -1.33 -6.54
N GLN A 134 14.54 -1.66 -5.49
CA GLN A 134 14.97 -2.46 -4.36
C GLN A 134 13.94 -3.54 -4.04
N THR A 135 14.39 -4.71 -3.65
CA THR A 135 13.59 -5.77 -3.04
C THR A 135 14.27 -6.18 -1.76
N VAL A 136 13.61 -5.97 -0.62
CA VAL A 136 14.18 -6.23 0.70
C VAL A 136 13.19 -6.97 1.58
N SER A 137 13.68 -7.98 2.31
CA SER A 137 12.87 -8.68 3.31
C SER A 137 12.71 -7.80 4.56
N LEU A 138 11.53 -7.89 5.19
CA LEU A 138 11.19 -7.10 6.37
C LEU A 138 11.33 -7.93 7.64
N TYR A 139 12.29 -7.58 8.50
CA TYR A 139 12.42 -8.21 9.81
C TYR A 139 11.30 -7.73 10.74
N GLY A 140 10.81 -8.63 11.60
CA GLY A 140 9.92 -8.28 12.70
C GLY A 140 8.45 -8.06 12.32
N ILE A 141 8.06 -8.28 11.06
CA ILE A 141 6.66 -8.31 10.65
C ILE A 141 6.35 -9.61 9.91
N VAL A 142 5.22 -10.22 10.23
CA VAL A 142 4.84 -11.53 9.66
C VAL A 142 4.24 -11.37 8.26
N ARG A 143 3.49 -10.30 8.07
CA ARG A 143 2.81 -9.95 6.80
C ARG A 143 2.81 -8.45 6.62
N ASP A 144 3.01 -8.01 5.41
CA ASP A 144 2.96 -6.63 4.94
C ASP A 144 1.60 -6.35 4.29
N SER A 145 0.56 -6.28 5.13
CA SER A 145 -0.82 -6.21 4.67
C SER A 145 -1.22 -4.82 4.15
N PHE A 146 -0.61 -3.78 4.68
CA PHE A 146 -0.80 -2.39 4.27
C PHE A 146 0.44 -1.57 4.60
N MET A 147 0.65 -0.45 3.91
CA MET A 147 1.78 0.43 4.17
C MET A 147 1.47 1.89 3.85
N THR A 148 2.24 2.79 4.45
CA THR A 148 2.26 4.21 4.11
C THR A 148 3.66 4.78 4.32
N PHE A 149 3.97 5.85 3.60
CA PHE A 149 5.23 6.59 3.78
C PHE A 149 4.95 7.91 4.52
N TYR A 150 5.72 8.19 5.54
CA TYR A 150 5.56 9.41 6.32
C TYR A 150 6.86 9.83 7.00
N LYS A 151 7.26 11.09 6.83
CA LYS A 151 8.45 11.70 7.45
C LYS A 151 9.71 10.83 7.34
N GLY A 152 10.05 10.43 6.10
CA GLY A 152 11.27 9.67 5.80
C GLY A 152 11.26 8.22 6.31
N CYS A 153 10.10 7.66 6.58
CA CYS A 153 9.95 6.29 7.02
C CYS A 153 8.81 5.57 6.29
N LEU A 154 9.04 4.29 6.00
CA LEU A 154 8.00 3.37 5.56
C LEU A 154 7.37 2.70 6.79
N TYR A 155 6.06 2.87 6.94
CA TYR A 155 5.26 2.20 7.96
C TYR A 155 4.55 1.01 7.33
N VAL A 156 4.73 -0.16 7.89
CA VAL A 156 4.15 -1.41 7.37
C VAL A 156 3.33 -2.07 8.46
N GLY A 157 2.08 -2.35 8.17
CA GLY A 157 1.16 -2.96 9.12
C GLY A 157 0.77 -4.40 8.74
N CYS A 158 0.45 -5.17 9.77
CA CYS A 158 -0.02 -6.54 9.63
C CYS A 158 -1.53 -6.60 9.91
N PHE A 159 -2.29 -7.22 9.02
CA PHE A 159 -3.71 -7.50 9.26
C PHE A 159 -3.86 -8.70 10.19
N GLU A 160 -4.61 -8.50 11.27
CA GLU A 160 -5.07 -9.58 12.15
C GLU A 160 -6.59 -9.50 12.32
N LYS A 161 -7.24 -10.65 12.24
CA LYS A 161 -8.71 -10.72 12.23
C LYS A 161 -9.34 -10.54 13.61
N TYR A 162 -8.71 -11.08 14.64
CA TYR A 162 -9.30 -11.23 15.97
C TYR A 162 -8.42 -10.71 17.11
N ASN A 163 -7.17 -10.38 16.82
CA ASN A 163 -6.20 -9.97 17.83
C ASN A 163 -5.62 -8.61 17.47
N GLU A 164 -5.06 -7.96 18.47
CA GLU A 164 -4.18 -6.81 18.24
C GLU A 164 -3.04 -7.19 17.30
N SER A 165 -2.57 -6.23 16.56
CA SER A 165 -1.51 -6.37 15.60
C SER A 165 -0.48 -5.25 15.74
N VAL A 166 0.42 -5.15 14.77
CA VAL A 166 1.50 -4.18 14.82
C VAL A 166 1.64 -3.40 13.52
N ILE A 167 2.16 -2.17 13.67
CA ILE A 167 2.79 -1.40 12.60
C ILE A 167 4.27 -1.33 12.91
N ALA A 168 5.12 -1.75 11.97
CA ALA A 168 6.57 -1.60 12.05
C ALA A 168 7.00 -0.37 11.24
N ARG A 169 7.95 0.42 11.75
CA ARG A 169 8.48 1.62 11.10
C ARG A 169 9.91 1.39 10.66
N TYR A 170 10.16 1.53 9.37
CA TYR A 170 11.48 1.35 8.75
C TYR A 170 12.01 2.68 8.23
N GLY A 171 13.29 2.97 8.49
CA GLY A 171 13.97 4.14 7.94
C GLY A 171 14.43 3.91 6.50
N VAL A 172 14.58 5.02 5.75
CA VAL A 172 15.24 5.02 4.45
C VAL A 172 16.56 5.77 4.51
N ASP A 173 17.51 5.40 3.64
CA ASP A 173 18.78 6.10 3.46
C ASP A 173 18.62 7.35 2.56
N ALA A 174 19.74 7.99 2.25
CA ALA A 174 19.75 9.20 1.43
C ALA A 174 19.36 8.96 -0.04
N GLU A 175 19.38 7.73 -0.50
CA GLU A 175 18.98 7.28 -1.84
C GLU A 175 17.53 6.78 -1.87
N GLY A 176 16.86 6.73 -0.72
CA GLY A 176 15.48 6.26 -0.56
C GLY A 176 15.35 4.73 -0.47
N ASN A 177 16.45 4.00 -0.24
CA ASN A 177 16.38 2.57 0.03
C ASN A 177 16.00 2.33 1.49
N LEU A 178 15.25 1.26 1.77
CA LEU A 178 15.14 0.76 3.13
C LEU A 178 16.51 0.33 3.63
N ILE A 179 16.84 0.77 4.86
CA ILE A 179 18.11 0.49 5.48
C ILE A 179 18.20 -1.00 5.76
N ASP A 180 19.12 -1.62 5.06
CA ASP A 180 19.45 -3.02 5.21
C ASP A 180 20.60 -3.14 6.22
N THR A 181 20.24 -3.59 7.42
CA THR A 181 21.23 -3.83 8.46
C THR A 181 21.53 -5.33 8.50
N MET A 182 22.75 -5.70 8.10
CA MET A 182 23.29 -6.99 8.50
C MET A 182 23.54 -6.93 10.00
N ASP A 183 22.77 -7.68 10.78
CA ASP A 183 23.06 -7.82 12.21
C ASP A 183 24.21 -8.81 12.38
N GLU A 184 25.44 -8.30 12.37
CA GLU A 184 26.67 -9.07 12.60
C GLU A 184 26.69 -9.73 14.02
N GLU A 185 25.96 -9.14 14.98
CA GLU A 185 25.87 -9.67 16.34
C GLU A 185 25.07 -10.98 16.41
N LEU A 186 24.11 -11.17 15.51
CA LEU A 186 23.29 -12.39 15.44
C LEU A 186 23.87 -13.45 14.52
N GLY A 187 24.98 -13.18 13.82
CA GLY A 187 25.62 -14.12 12.89
C GLY A 187 24.75 -14.52 11.71
N MET A 188 23.76 -13.71 11.38
CA MET A 188 22.82 -13.93 10.27
C MET A 188 23.23 -13.11 9.07
N ASN A 189 23.65 -13.76 7.99
CA ASN A 189 23.86 -13.14 6.68
C ASN A 189 22.53 -12.93 5.94
N PHE A 190 21.54 -12.31 6.57
CA PHE A 190 20.28 -11.98 5.90
C PHE A 190 20.24 -10.47 5.62
N GLU A 191 20.09 -10.13 4.35
CA GLU A 191 19.76 -8.80 3.91
C GLU A 191 18.28 -8.52 4.26
N MET A 192 18.04 -7.90 5.40
CA MET A 192 16.69 -7.57 5.89
C MET A 192 16.65 -6.15 6.42
N ALA A 193 15.61 -5.41 6.08
CA ALA A 193 15.33 -4.15 6.74
C ALA A 193 14.87 -4.40 8.18
N VAL A 194 15.51 -3.74 9.15
CA VAL A 194 15.19 -3.84 10.56
C VAL A 194 14.38 -2.61 10.98
N PRO A 195 13.23 -2.78 11.65
CA PRO A 195 12.40 -1.64 12.03
C PRO A 195 13.05 -0.82 13.15
N LEU A 196 12.86 0.49 13.09
CA LEU A 196 13.26 1.42 14.13
C LEU A 196 12.45 1.24 15.42
N ASP A 197 11.17 0.90 15.25
CA ASP A 197 10.22 0.67 16.34
C ASP A 197 8.89 0.06 15.84
N TYR A 198 8.00 -0.22 16.80
CA TYR A 198 6.68 -0.79 16.56
C TYR A 198 5.59 0.02 17.26
N SER A 199 4.40 -0.01 16.68
CA SER A 199 3.16 0.45 17.31
C SER A 199 2.17 -0.72 17.40
N THR A 200 1.45 -0.84 18.50
CA THR A 200 0.35 -1.79 18.65
C THR A 200 -0.94 -1.18 18.13
N ILE A 201 -1.70 -1.92 17.38
CA ILE A 201 -2.99 -1.51 16.80
C ILE A 201 -4.08 -2.55 17.06
N SER A 202 -5.34 -2.10 17.02
CA SER A 202 -6.49 -3.01 17.07
C SER A 202 -6.56 -3.89 15.80
N GLU A 203 -7.34 -4.95 15.94
CA GLU A 203 -7.64 -5.91 14.86
C GLU A 203 -8.31 -5.28 13.63
N GLN A 204 -8.27 -5.97 12.50
CA GLN A 204 -8.94 -5.65 11.24
C GLN A 204 -8.46 -4.36 10.56
N ALA A 205 -7.24 -3.91 10.87
CA ALA A 205 -6.64 -2.75 10.19
C ALA A 205 -6.30 -3.10 8.73
N GLN A 206 -6.71 -2.22 7.80
CA GLN A 206 -6.51 -2.35 6.35
C GLN A 206 -5.68 -1.22 5.73
N GLY A 207 -5.52 -0.13 6.45
CA GLY A 207 -4.72 1.00 5.99
C GLY A 207 -4.44 2.00 7.08
N ILE A 208 -3.37 2.75 6.90
CA ILE A 208 -2.94 3.81 7.80
C ILE A 208 -2.59 5.08 7.03
N ALA A 209 -2.86 6.22 7.65
CA ALA A 209 -2.43 7.51 7.15
C ALA A 209 -2.14 8.46 8.31
N PHE A 210 -1.33 9.48 8.06
CA PHE A 210 -1.02 10.52 9.04
C PHE A 210 -1.62 11.84 8.58
N TYR A 211 -2.20 12.59 9.51
CA TYR A 211 -2.69 13.94 9.28
C TYR A 211 -2.42 14.81 10.49
N ASN A 212 -1.58 15.84 10.32
CA ASN A 212 -1.04 16.63 11.43
C ASN A 212 -0.41 15.70 12.48
N ASP A 213 -0.82 15.82 13.76
CA ASP A 213 -0.33 14.97 14.84
C ASP A 213 -1.25 13.77 15.12
N LYS A 214 -2.01 13.32 14.13
CA LYS A 214 -2.96 12.22 14.25
C LYS A 214 -2.57 11.05 13.37
N LEU A 215 -2.84 9.86 13.87
CA LEU A 215 -2.81 8.61 13.11
C LEU A 215 -4.25 8.21 12.78
N LEU A 216 -4.51 7.93 11.53
CA LEU A 216 -5.77 7.43 11.00
C LEU A 216 -5.59 5.97 10.62
N ILE A 217 -6.51 5.10 11.06
CA ILE A 217 -6.49 3.68 10.70
C ILE A 217 -7.86 3.29 10.16
N SER A 218 -7.89 2.71 8.96
CA SER A 218 -9.09 2.05 8.42
C SER A 218 -9.19 0.63 8.97
N HIS A 219 -10.39 0.26 9.42
CA HIS A 219 -10.71 -1.08 9.91
C HIS A 219 -11.87 -1.65 9.11
N SER A 220 -11.68 -2.81 8.52
CA SER A 220 -12.69 -3.48 7.70
C SER A 220 -12.55 -5.00 7.76
N PHE A 221 -13.70 -5.68 7.79
CA PHE A 221 -13.73 -7.13 7.64
C PHE A 221 -15.08 -7.62 7.11
N GLY A 222 -15.06 -8.26 5.97
CA GLY A 222 -16.23 -8.89 5.35
C GLY A 222 -17.30 -7.88 4.95
N ILE A 223 -18.54 -8.15 5.30
CA ILE A 223 -19.74 -7.36 4.96
C ILE A 223 -20.18 -6.41 6.08
N LEU A 224 -19.39 -6.28 7.12
CA LEU A 224 -19.71 -5.35 8.22
C LEU A 224 -19.31 -3.91 7.82
N PRO A 225 -20.02 -2.89 8.34
CA PRO A 225 -19.63 -1.50 8.15
C PRO A 225 -18.19 -1.28 8.60
N SER A 226 -17.40 -0.65 7.76
CA SER A 226 -16.02 -0.28 8.04
C SER A 226 -15.94 0.92 8.98
N ARG A 227 -14.78 1.13 9.57
CA ARG A 227 -14.51 2.25 10.47
C ARG A 227 -13.22 2.95 10.07
N LEU A 228 -13.21 4.25 10.16
CA LEU A 228 -12.01 5.06 10.19
C LEU A 228 -11.83 5.55 11.62
N VAL A 229 -10.76 5.13 12.26
CA VAL A 229 -10.45 5.46 13.65
C VAL A 229 -9.29 6.45 13.70
N VAL A 230 -9.47 7.52 14.46
CA VAL A 230 -8.48 8.59 14.63
C VAL A 230 -7.88 8.48 16.01
N TYR A 231 -6.56 8.55 16.07
CA TYR A 231 -5.77 8.53 17.31
C TYR A 231 -4.88 9.76 17.38
N GLU A 232 -4.69 10.31 18.59
CA GLU A 232 -3.60 11.25 18.85
C GLU A 232 -2.28 10.46 18.85
N GLN A 233 -1.26 10.99 18.19
CA GLN A 233 0.06 10.35 18.24
C GLN A 233 0.61 10.43 19.68
N SER A 234 1.18 9.35 20.15
CA SER A 234 1.73 9.28 21.52
C SER A 234 3.00 8.43 21.55
N ASP A 235 3.88 8.74 22.50
CA ASP A 235 5.11 7.98 22.74
C ASP A 235 4.85 6.52 23.16
N LYS A 236 3.65 6.24 23.68
CA LYS A 236 3.25 4.87 24.04
C LYS A 236 3.02 3.97 22.83
N ARG A 237 2.78 4.56 21.64
CA ARG A 237 2.55 3.83 20.38
C ARG A 237 1.51 2.72 20.51
N LEU A 238 0.45 3.00 21.25
CA LEU A 238 -0.67 2.08 21.51
C LEU A 238 -1.94 2.69 20.92
N TYR A 239 -2.34 2.20 19.75
CA TYR A 239 -3.47 2.71 18.96
C TYR A 239 -4.59 1.66 18.90
N VAL A 240 -5.13 1.37 20.08
CA VAL A 240 -6.23 0.42 20.27
C VAL A 240 -7.55 1.15 20.47
N ASN A 241 -8.66 0.46 20.28
CA ASN A 241 -10.01 1.06 20.27
C ASN A 241 -10.28 1.94 21.49
N GLU A 242 -9.80 1.55 22.67
CA GLU A 242 -9.98 2.27 23.93
C GLU A 242 -9.28 3.64 23.97
N ASN A 243 -8.26 3.81 23.16
CA ASN A 243 -7.44 5.04 23.06
C ASN A 243 -7.86 5.92 21.88
N SER A 244 -8.95 5.59 21.18
CA SER A 244 -9.40 6.36 20.02
C SER A 244 -9.89 7.74 20.41
N ALA A 245 -9.47 8.77 19.67
CA ALA A 245 -9.98 10.13 19.79
C ALA A 245 -11.34 10.26 19.11
N ARG A 246 -11.51 9.63 17.96
CA ARG A 246 -12.74 9.67 17.17
C ARG A 246 -12.88 8.46 16.24
N THR A 247 -14.13 8.07 15.97
CA THR A 247 -14.44 7.00 15.01
C THR A 247 -15.52 7.46 14.04
N TYR A 248 -15.27 7.23 12.75
CA TYR A 248 -16.22 7.46 11.67
C TYR A 248 -16.65 6.12 11.07
N ARG A 249 -17.91 6.02 10.66
CA ARG A 249 -18.44 4.84 9.97
C ARG A 249 -18.37 5.04 8.46
N PHE A 250 -17.98 3.97 7.78
CA PHE A 250 -17.90 3.88 6.33
C PHE A 250 -18.69 2.67 5.82
N PRO A 251 -19.02 2.63 4.53
CA PRO A 251 -19.50 1.40 3.89
C PRO A 251 -18.53 0.23 4.13
N GLU A 252 -18.98 -0.98 3.89
CA GLU A 252 -18.16 -2.19 3.97
C GLU A 252 -16.96 -2.14 3.02
N ARG A 253 -15.92 -2.95 3.31
CA ARG A 253 -14.74 -3.15 2.45
C ARG A 253 -13.88 -1.91 2.22
N LEU A 254 -13.79 -1.03 3.20
CA LEU A 254 -12.79 0.04 3.20
C LEU A 254 -11.41 -0.59 3.35
N GLU A 255 -10.59 -0.39 2.34
CA GLU A 255 -9.20 -0.85 2.29
C GLU A 255 -8.23 0.27 2.67
N GLN A 256 -7.26 0.53 1.84
CA GLN A 256 -6.24 1.53 2.12
C GLN A 256 -6.79 2.96 2.07
N ILE A 257 -6.22 3.81 2.91
CA ILE A 257 -6.47 5.24 2.98
C ILE A 257 -5.16 6.00 2.78
N VAL A 258 -5.25 7.18 2.18
CA VAL A 258 -4.10 8.08 1.99
C VAL A 258 -4.54 9.51 2.30
N VAL A 259 -3.70 10.26 3.01
CA VAL A 259 -3.87 11.70 3.20
C VAL A 259 -2.86 12.43 2.34
N GLU A 260 -3.35 13.38 1.56
CA GLU A 260 -2.53 14.31 0.80
C GLU A 260 -3.08 15.73 0.99
N GLY A 261 -2.26 16.60 1.56
CA GLY A 261 -2.72 17.92 2.00
C GLY A 261 -3.88 17.81 2.98
N ASP A 262 -4.99 18.45 2.67
CA ASP A 262 -6.23 18.39 3.47
C ASP A 262 -7.25 17.37 2.94
N ASN A 263 -6.85 16.54 1.97
CA ASN A 263 -7.72 15.54 1.36
C ASN A 263 -7.43 14.15 1.92
N LEU A 264 -8.50 13.42 2.22
CA LEU A 264 -8.46 12.00 2.54
C LEU A 264 -8.98 11.21 1.34
N TYR A 265 -8.12 10.39 0.77
CA TYR A 265 -8.47 9.42 -0.25
C TYR A 265 -8.80 8.10 0.42
N VAL A 266 -9.88 7.47 0.01
CA VAL A 266 -10.35 6.18 0.53
C VAL A 266 -10.60 5.24 -0.63
N MET A 267 -10.20 3.99 -0.48
CA MET A 267 -10.43 2.95 -1.47
C MET A 267 -11.29 1.85 -0.87
N PHE A 268 -12.19 1.32 -1.68
CA PHE A 268 -13.02 0.18 -1.32
C PHE A 268 -12.73 -1.00 -2.26
N GLU A 269 -12.64 -2.19 -1.69
CA GLU A 269 -12.65 -3.43 -2.45
C GLU A 269 -14.08 -3.66 -2.97
N SER A 270 -14.25 -3.68 -4.26
CA SER A 270 -15.57 -3.82 -4.93
C SER A 270 -15.95 -5.29 -5.16
#